data_580a10de6858baedac943f446c14d2dc
#
_entry.id   580a10de6858baedac943f446c14d2dc
#
_cell.length_a   1.000
_cell.length_b   1.000
_cell.length_c   1.000
_cell.angle_alpha   90.00
_cell.angle_beta   90.00
_cell.angle_gamma   90.00
#
_symmetry.space_group_name_H-M   'P 1'
#
loop_
_entity.id
_entity.type
_entity.pdbx_description
1 polymer ?
#
loop_
_entity_poly.entity_id
_entity_poly.type
_entity_poly.pdbx_seq_one_letter_code
_entity_poly.pdbx_strand_id
1 'polypeptide(L)'
;ITVTLDEDGTLPDQHVPQNCRLRLVTPKNLPISQLRKASDMARVKWRPYSVAFLNRGIVTSSGRKSASTGLAENLRDIKVQEKHIREYLKDYGLEEELIQEVLDHNLKYNRMATENEEVSRNVVWRVKEIEWDNLFNYGGDNKINFENLRGLVGIFGKNYSGKSSIIDSILFSIFNSTSKGERKNVHIVNQNKEKANAKIHIEVDNETFKVVRNLTKYEKKLKGKVTIEAKTDLDFHNESLDESLNGTTRNETDANIRKKIGTLDDFLLTSMASQLDSLSFVKEGSTKRKEILAKFLD
;
A
#
# COMPACT_ATOMS: atom_id res chain seq x y z
N ILE A 1 5.86 33.98 1.95
CA ILE A 1 6.44 34.84 0.93
C ILE A 1 7.44 34.01 0.13
N THR A 2 7.46 34.20 -1.18
CA THR A 2 8.42 33.53 -2.05
C THR A 2 9.44 34.53 -2.56
N VAL A 3 10.72 34.21 -2.42
CA VAL A 3 11.87 35.02 -2.85
C VAL A 3 12.70 34.15 -3.80
N THR A 4 12.96 34.66 -4.98
CA THR A 4 13.86 34.01 -5.94
C THR A 4 15.28 34.47 -5.68
N LEU A 5 16.22 33.55 -5.50
CA LEU A 5 17.63 33.82 -5.36
C LEU A 5 18.22 34.20 -6.71
N ASP A 6 19.28 35.00 -6.68
CA ASP A 6 20.07 35.28 -7.87
C ASP A 6 20.76 34.00 -8.39
N GLU A 7 21.30 34.06 -9.61
CA GLU A 7 21.95 32.90 -10.24
C GLU A 7 23.11 32.32 -9.42
N ASP A 8 23.76 33.13 -8.62
CA ASP A 8 24.87 32.75 -7.71
C ASP A 8 24.41 32.30 -6.34
N GLY A 9 23.07 32.21 -6.11
CA GLY A 9 22.50 31.84 -4.83
C GLY A 9 22.50 32.95 -3.78
N THR A 10 22.75 34.20 -4.16
CA THR A 10 22.69 35.37 -3.28
C THR A 10 21.26 35.83 -3.04
N LEU A 11 21.02 36.47 -1.92
CA LEU A 11 19.71 37.04 -1.58
C LEU A 11 19.51 38.37 -2.32
N PRO A 12 18.37 38.55 -3.02
CA PRO A 12 18.06 39.82 -3.67
C PRO A 12 17.83 40.91 -2.62
N ASP A 13 18.03 42.17 -3.06
CA ASP A 13 17.76 43.31 -2.20
C ASP A 13 16.29 43.69 -2.28
N GLN A 14 15.47 42.96 -1.50
CA GLN A 14 14.02 43.21 -1.38
C GLN A 14 13.60 43.24 0.07
N HIS A 15 12.50 43.91 0.35
CA HIS A 15 11.91 43.95 1.68
C HIS A 15 11.07 42.66 1.93
N VAL A 16 11.37 41.98 3.02
CA VAL A 16 10.61 40.78 3.49
C VAL A 16 10.15 41.04 4.93
N PRO A 17 8.86 40.96 5.23
CA PRO A 17 8.35 41.13 6.57
C PRO A 17 8.95 40.13 7.55
N GLN A 18 9.17 40.53 8.80
CA GLN A 18 9.62 39.65 9.86
C GLN A 18 8.54 38.62 10.22
N ASN A 19 8.94 37.51 10.81
CA ASN A 19 8.04 36.41 11.25
C ASN A 19 7.18 35.80 10.13
N CYS A 20 7.54 35.97 8.86
CA CYS A 20 6.86 35.33 7.73
C CYS A 20 7.36 33.91 7.51
N ARG A 21 6.57 33.09 6.81
CA ARG A 21 7.05 31.84 6.21
C ARG A 21 7.71 32.16 4.88
N LEU A 22 9.03 31.95 4.80
CA LEU A 22 9.84 32.29 3.64
C LEU A 22 10.11 31.04 2.80
N ARG A 23 9.88 31.14 1.49
CA ARG A 23 10.29 30.14 0.50
C ARG A 23 11.34 30.75 -0.41
N LEU A 24 12.53 30.18 -0.39
CA LEU A 24 13.63 30.56 -1.30
C LEU A 24 13.56 29.66 -2.55
N VAL A 25 13.54 30.28 -3.72
CA VAL A 25 13.46 29.58 -5.01
C VAL A 25 14.76 29.84 -5.77
N THR A 26 15.38 28.78 -6.27
CA THR A 26 16.59 28.86 -7.07
C THR A 26 16.26 28.69 -8.55
N PRO A 27 16.78 29.57 -9.44
CA PRO A 27 16.61 29.45 -10.88
C PRO A 27 17.45 28.30 -11.47
N LYS A 28 18.59 28.01 -10.86
CA LYS A 28 19.52 26.94 -11.25
C LYS A 28 19.71 25.94 -10.13
N ASN A 29 20.26 24.75 -10.48
CA ASN A 29 20.62 23.74 -9.49
C ASN A 29 21.87 24.21 -8.72
N LEU A 30 21.70 24.59 -7.47
CA LEU A 30 22.78 25.06 -6.60
C LEU A 30 23.20 23.98 -5.62
N PRO A 31 24.50 23.89 -5.28
CA PRO A 31 25.01 22.98 -4.25
C PRO A 31 24.32 23.23 -2.90
N ILE A 32 24.11 22.18 -2.13
CA ILE A 32 23.47 22.24 -0.80
C ILE A 32 24.19 23.21 0.14
N SER A 33 25.51 23.33 0.03
CA SER A 33 26.31 24.27 0.82
C SER A 33 25.96 25.75 0.55
N GLN A 34 25.68 26.11 -0.71
CA GLN A 34 25.23 27.45 -1.07
C GLN A 34 23.80 27.71 -0.61
N LEU A 35 22.92 26.73 -0.73
CA LEU A 35 21.54 26.82 -0.24
C LEU A 35 21.49 27.01 1.29
N ARG A 36 22.36 26.33 2.03
CA ARG A 36 22.50 26.52 3.49
C ARG A 36 22.97 27.94 3.81
N LYS A 37 23.99 28.44 3.13
CA LYS A 37 24.46 29.83 3.31
C LYS A 37 23.34 30.85 3.04
N ALA A 38 22.59 30.69 1.95
CA ALA A 38 21.45 31.54 1.64
C ALA A 38 20.38 31.50 2.71
N SER A 39 20.09 30.29 3.29
CA SER A 39 19.15 30.15 4.40
C SER A 39 19.60 30.89 5.64
N ASP A 40 20.87 30.77 6.00
CA ASP A 40 21.41 31.40 7.21
C ASP A 40 21.44 32.91 7.06
N MET A 41 21.83 33.43 5.88
CA MET A 41 21.76 34.84 5.55
C MET A 41 20.31 35.37 5.59
N ALA A 42 19.35 34.62 5.06
CA ALA A 42 17.93 34.99 5.10
C ALA A 42 17.40 35.06 6.52
N ARG A 43 17.80 34.12 7.39
CA ARG A 43 17.43 34.12 8.80
C ARG A 43 17.98 35.34 9.55
N VAL A 44 19.18 35.77 9.23
CA VAL A 44 19.79 36.95 9.83
C VAL A 44 19.16 38.24 9.29
N LYS A 45 19.02 38.34 7.94
CA LYS A 45 18.54 39.56 7.25
C LYS A 45 17.06 39.84 7.54
N TRP A 46 16.19 38.81 7.48
CA TRP A 46 14.74 38.96 7.48
C TRP A 46 14.00 38.37 8.67
N ARG A 47 14.69 37.61 9.52
CA ARG A 47 14.13 36.94 10.70
C ARG A 47 12.78 36.23 10.43
N PRO A 48 12.71 35.35 9.42
CA PRO A 48 11.49 34.62 9.10
C PRO A 48 11.16 33.58 10.17
N TYR A 49 9.88 33.25 10.33
CA TYR A 49 9.44 32.15 11.19
C TYR A 49 9.96 30.77 10.70
N SER A 50 9.96 30.57 9.39
CA SER A 50 10.50 29.35 8.76
C SER A 50 11.04 29.65 7.36
N VAL A 51 12.08 28.89 6.96
CA VAL A 51 12.67 28.96 5.63
C VAL A 51 12.54 27.61 4.94
N ALA A 52 11.94 27.56 3.76
CA ALA A 52 11.85 26.40 2.90
C ALA A 52 12.54 26.68 1.56
N PHE A 53 13.10 25.66 0.92
CA PHE A 53 13.72 25.75 -0.40
C PHE A 53 12.86 25.11 -1.47
N LEU A 54 12.84 25.70 -2.65
CA LEU A 54 12.34 25.12 -3.88
C LEU A 54 13.43 25.25 -4.95
N ASN A 55 14.08 24.15 -5.29
CA ASN A 55 15.08 24.12 -6.33
C ASN A 55 14.41 23.87 -7.70
N ARG A 56 14.20 24.91 -8.50
CA ARG A 56 13.59 24.80 -9.83
C ARG A 56 14.55 24.23 -10.89
N GLY A 57 15.86 24.26 -10.65
CA GLY A 57 16.84 23.68 -11.56
C GLY A 57 16.69 22.17 -11.71
N ILE A 58 16.18 21.48 -10.68
CA ILE A 58 15.86 20.03 -10.75
C ILE A 58 14.62 19.77 -11.62
N VAL A 59 13.68 20.73 -11.71
CA VAL A 59 12.42 20.56 -12.44
C VAL A 59 12.58 20.86 -13.94
N THR A 60 13.61 21.64 -14.34
CA THR A 60 13.82 22.04 -15.73
C THR A 60 14.85 21.22 -16.49
N SER A 61 15.77 20.54 -15.80
CA SER A 61 16.75 19.64 -16.45
C SER A 61 16.21 18.23 -16.72
N SER A 62 15.23 17.77 -15.98
CA SER A 62 14.38 16.67 -16.42
C SER A 62 13.29 17.25 -17.31
N GLY A 63 13.59 17.43 -18.60
CA GLY A 63 12.56 17.68 -19.58
C GLY A 63 11.40 16.75 -19.26
N ARG A 64 10.16 17.24 -19.32
CA ARG A 64 8.93 16.48 -19.26
C ARG A 64 8.96 15.33 -20.29
N LYS A 65 9.79 14.35 -20.07
CA LYS A 65 9.50 12.99 -20.48
C LYS A 65 8.41 12.59 -19.53
N SER A 66 7.24 12.41 -20.08
CA SER A 66 6.02 12.09 -19.37
C SER A 66 6.30 11.16 -18.19
N ALA A 67 5.73 11.46 -17.03
CA ALA A 67 5.73 10.57 -15.86
C ALA A 67 5.18 9.16 -16.14
N SER A 68 4.71 8.91 -17.37
CA SER A 68 4.28 7.62 -17.88
C SER A 68 5.43 6.68 -18.31
N THR A 69 6.65 7.19 -18.54
CA THR A 69 7.79 6.34 -18.93
C THR A 69 8.58 5.81 -17.74
N GLY A 70 8.51 6.46 -16.58
CA GLY A 70 9.17 5.99 -15.35
C GLY A 70 8.40 4.91 -14.59
N LEU A 71 7.10 4.76 -14.87
CA LEU A 71 6.25 3.70 -14.29
C LEU A 71 6.33 2.38 -15.10
N ALA A 72 7.01 2.36 -16.24
CA ALA A 72 7.11 1.19 -17.11
C ALA A 72 8.39 0.38 -16.87
N GLU A 73 9.40 0.90 -16.16
CA GLU A 73 10.60 0.14 -15.82
C GLU A 73 10.38 -0.55 -14.46
N ASN A 74 10.44 -1.86 -14.44
CA ASN A 74 10.39 -2.63 -13.20
C ASN A 74 11.69 -2.40 -12.41
N LEU A 75 11.62 -1.53 -11.40
CA LEU A 75 12.77 -1.20 -10.53
C LEU A 75 13.28 -2.39 -9.69
N ARG A 76 12.55 -3.50 -9.66
CA ARG A 76 12.99 -4.76 -9.04
C ARG A 76 13.85 -5.61 -9.97
N ASP A 77 13.86 -5.30 -11.26
CA ASP A 77 14.74 -5.97 -12.21
C ASP A 77 16.20 -5.51 -11.98
N ILE A 78 17.06 -6.47 -11.64
CA ILE A 78 18.49 -6.24 -11.36
C ILE A 78 19.17 -5.51 -12.51
N LYS A 79 18.81 -5.78 -13.76
CA LYS A 79 19.38 -5.11 -14.93
C LYS A 79 18.97 -3.64 -15.01
N VAL A 80 17.73 -3.34 -14.64
CA VAL A 80 17.23 -1.96 -14.57
C VAL A 80 17.94 -1.21 -13.46
N GLN A 81 18.11 -1.82 -12.29
CA GLN A 81 18.87 -1.24 -11.18
C GLN A 81 20.32 -0.99 -11.53
N GLU A 82 20.99 -1.98 -12.15
CA GLU A 82 22.37 -1.85 -12.63
C GLU A 82 22.53 -0.66 -13.58
N LYS A 83 21.62 -0.53 -14.57
CA LYS A 83 21.60 0.62 -15.49
C LYS A 83 21.52 1.95 -14.75
N HIS A 84 20.59 2.07 -13.80
CA HIS A 84 20.42 3.30 -13.02
C HIS A 84 21.59 3.58 -12.10
N ILE A 85 22.17 2.57 -11.47
CA ILE A 85 23.36 2.71 -10.62
C ILE A 85 24.54 3.21 -11.47
N ARG A 86 24.80 2.61 -12.62
CA ARG A 86 25.87 3.04 -13.53
C ARG A 86 25.65 4.45 -14.03
N GLU A 87 24.41 4.81 -14.40
CA GLU A 87 24.06 6.17 -14.84
C GLU A 87 24.28 7.20 -13.73
N TYR A 88 23.91 6.86 -12.49
CA TYR A 88 24.13 7.74 -11.32
C TYR A 88 25.61 7.91 -10.99
N LEU A 89 26.40 6.83 -11.06
CA LEU A 89 27.82 6.86 -10.71
C LEU A 89 28.71 7.47 -11.80
N LYS A 90 28.20 7.64 -13.01
CA LYS A 90 28.96 8.19 -14.15
C LYS A 90 29.58 9.56 -13.86
N ASP A 91 28.87 10.41 -13.13
CA ASP A 91 29.32 11.77 -12.83
C ASP A 91 30.37 11.84 -11.71
N TYR A 92 30.65 10.72 -11.04
CA TYR A 92 31.64 10.64 -9.95
C TYR A 92 33.03 10.27 -10.42
N GLY A 93 33.21 9.82 -11.68
CA GLY A 93 34.50 9.46 -12.23
C GLY A 93 35.19 8.30 -11.52
N LEU A 94 34.42 7.34 -11.03
CA LEU A 94 34.92 6.16 -10.29
C LEU A 94 35.57 5.15 -11.22
N GLU A 95 36.54 4.39 -10.69
CA GLU A 95 37.16 3.26 -11.38
C GLU A 95 36.14 2.12 -11.53
N GLU A 96 36.21 1.36 -12.64
CA GLU A 96 35.27 0.29 -12.95
C GLU A 96 35.23 -0.80 -11.87
N GLU A 97 36.37 -1.07 -11.22
CA GLU A 97 36.45 -2.04 -10.12
C GLU A 97 35.51 -1.63 -8.94
N LEU A 98 35.49 -0.34 -8.59
CA LEU A 98 34.64 0.17 -7.53
C LEU A 98 33.17 0.17 -7.92
N ILE A 99 32.85 0.46 -9.19
CA ILE A 99 31.48 0.37 -9.71
C ILE A 99 31.01 -1.08 -9.63
N GLN A 100 31.85 -2.05 -9.99
CA GLN A 100 31.51 -3.47 -9.89
C GLN A 100 31.26 -3.91 -8.45
N GLU A 101 32.07 -3.45 -7.49
CA GLU A 101 31.83 -3.72 -6.07
C GLU A 101 30.48 -3.19 -5.58
N VAL A 102 30.09 -1.99 -6.01
CA VAL A 102 28.75 -1.42 -5.71
C VAL A 102 27.64 -2.29 -6.29
N LEU A 103 27.79 -2.78 -7.52
CA LEU A 103 26.82 -3.66 -8.16
C LEU A 103 26.70 -5.03 -7.47
N ASP A 104 27.81 -5.59 -7.02
CA ASP A 104 27.84 -6.84 -6.27
C ASP A 104 27.14 -6.69 -4.90
N HIS A 105 27.36 -5.58 -4.24
CA HIS A 105 26.63 -5.23 -3.02
C HIS A 105 25.13 -5.07 -3.28
N ASN A 106 24.73 -4.38 -4.35
CA ASN A 106 23.33 -4.25 -4.74
C ASN A 106 22.70 -5.63 -4.99
N LEU A 107 23.37 -6.50 -5.72
CA LEU A 107 22.90 -7.87 -5.99
C LEU A 107 22.71 -8.67 -4.70
N LYS A 108 23.68 -8.59 -3.77
CA LYS A 108 23.62 -9.26 -2.46
C LYS A 108 22.41 -8.79 -1.65
N TYR A 109 22.25 -7.48 -1.49
CA TYR A 109 21.13 -6.94 -0.69
C TYR A 109 19.78 -7.15 -1.36
N ASN A 110 19.72 -7.12 -2.70
CA ASN A 110 18.50 -7.42 -3.43
C ASN A 110 18.05 -8.88 -3.20
N ARG A 111 18.98 -9.83 -3.23
CA ARG A 111 18.68 -11.25 -2.89
C ARG A 111 18.17 -11.37 -1.46
N MET A 112 18.83 -10.74 -0.49
CA MET A 112 18.40 -10.75 0.91
C MET A 112 17.01 -10.12 1.09
N ALA A 113 16.71 -9.04 0.38
CA ALA A 113 15.40 -8.39 0.42
C ALA A 113 14.32 -9.30 -0.18
N THR A 114 14.60 -9.95 -1.32
CA THR A 114 13.68 -10.88 -1.98
C THR A 114 13.40 -12.12 -1.13
N GLU A 115 14.42 -12.68 -0.47
CA GLU A 115 14.27 -13.83 0.44
C GLU A 115 13.42 -13.49 1.67
N ASN A 116 13.48 -12.24 2.15
CA ASN A 116 12.73 -11.75 3.30
C ASN A 116 11.40 -11.07 2.93
N GLU A 117 11.01 -11.09 1.66
CA GLU A 117 9.79 -10.43 1.22
C GLU A 117 8.54 -11.20 1.72
N GLU A 118 7.88 -10.63 2.72
CA GLU A 118 6.68 -11.23 3.33
C GLU A 118 5.40 -10.93 2.53
N VAL A 119 5.42 -9.96 1.62
CA VAL A 119 4.22 -9.47 0.92
C VAL A 119 4.56 -9.06 -0.51
N SER A 120 3.85 -9.61 -1.50
CA SER A 120 3.89 -9.09 -2.87
C SER A 120 3.20 -7.74 -2.94
N ARG A 121 3.90 -6.73 -3.45
CA ARG A 121 3.35 -5.38 -3.69
C ARG A 121 3.21 -5.15 -5.19
N ASN A 122 2.33 -4.24 -5.57
CA ASN A 122 2.03 -3.92 -6.98
C ASN A 122 1.44 -5.10 -7.77
N VAL A 123 0.76 -6.02 -7.09
CA VAL A 123 0.05 -7.13 -7.72
C VAL A 123 -1.32 -6.66 -8.21
N VAL A 124 -1.61 -6.88 -9.46
CA VAL A 124 -2.94 -6.63 -10.01
C VAL A 124 -3.78 -7.90 -9.86
N TRP A 125 -4.81 -7.81 -9.05
CA TRP A 125 -5.74 -8.91 -8.87
C TRP A 125 -7.20 -8.45 -8.97
N ARG A 126 -8.08 -9.38 -9.28
CA ARG A 126 -9.51 -9.12 -9.36
C ARG A 126 -10.31 -10.26 -8.77
N VAL A 127 -11.41 -9.92 -8.10
CA VAL A 127 -12.39 -10.91 -7.65
C VAL A 127 -13.19 -11.40 -8.85
N LYS A 128 -13.24 -12.71 -9.08
CA LYS A 128 -14.10 -13.34 -10.09
C LYS A 128 -15.48 -13.65 -9.54
N GLU A 129 -15.50 -14.30 -8.39
CA GLU A 129 -16.74 -14.78 -7.78
C GLU A 129 -16.59 -14.88 -6.27
N ILE A 130 -17.68 -14.65 -5.54
CA ILE A 130 -17.77 -14.96 -4.12
C ILE A 130 -19.06 -15.71 -3.83
N GLU A 131 -18.98 -16.75 -3.02
CA GLU A 131 -20.08 -17.51 -2.45
C GLU A 131 -19.97 -17.46 -0.93
N TRP A 132 -21.11 -17.30 -0.24
CA TRP A 132 -21.09 -17.35 1.22
C TRP A 132 -22.42 -17.81 1.81
N ASP A 133 -22.32 -18.47 2.97
CA ASP A 133 -23.43 -18.91 3.77
C ASP A 133 -23.31 -18.39 5.18
N ASN A 134 -24.40 -17.89 5.72
CA ASN A 134 -24.56 -17.54 7.11
C ASN A 134 -23.51 -16.55 7.66
N LEU A 135 -22.95 -15.68 6.81
CA LEU A 135 -22.11 -14.58 7.27
C LEU A 135 -22.97 -13.37 7.65
N PHE A 136 -22.65 -12.75 8.77
CA PHE A 136 -23.32 -11.57 9.30
C PHE A 136 -24.84 -11.79 9.45
N ASN A 137 -25.64 -11.05 8.69
CA ASN A 137 -27.10 -11.15 8.65
C ASN A 137 -27.64 -11.96 7.44
N TYR A 138 -26.74 -12.55 6.64
CA TYR A 138 -27.13 -13.38 5.51
C TYR A 138 -27.48 -14.82 5.94
N GLY A 139 -28.37 -15.44 5.19
CA GLY A 139 -28.65 -16.88 5.24
C GLY A 139 -27.72 -17.68 4.31
N GLY A 140 -28.22 -18.81 3.80
CA GLY A 140 -27.49 -19.65 2.85
C GLY A 140 -27.64 -19.20 1.40
N ASP A 141 -26.86 -19.81 0.50
CA ASP A 141 -26.94 -19.73 -0.94
C ASP A 141 -26.72 -18.30 -1.52
N ASN A 142 -25.81 -17.54 -0.94
CA ASN A 142 -25.47 -16.23 -1.48
C ASN A 142 -24.30 -16.35 -2.44
N LYS A 143 -24.44 -15.68 -3.60
CA LYS A 143 -23.43 -15.71 -4.66
C LYS A 143 -23.40 -14.41 -5.43
N ILE A 144 -22.20 -13.91 -5.73
CA ILE A 144 -21.98 -12.81 -6.66
C ILE A 144 -20.90 -13.22 -7.64
N ASN A 145 -21.22 -13.20 -8.93
CA ASN A 145 -20.25 -13.36 -10.00
C ASN A 145 -19.90 -11.97 -10.57
N PHE A 146 -18.65 -11.54 -10.35
CA PHE A 146 -18.15 -10.23 -10.77
C PHE A 146 -17.81 -10.19 -12.26
N GLU A 147 -17.59 -11.33 -12.91
CA GLU A 147 -17.31 -11.39 -14.35
C GLU A 147 -18.50 -10.92 -15.19
N ASN A 148 -19.72 -11.06 -14.62
CA ASN A 148 -20.95 -10.60 -15.24
C ASN A 148 -21.25 -9.11 -14.99
N LEU A 149 -20.47 -8.44 -14.12
CA LEU A 149 -20.65 -7.03 -13.77
C LEU A 149 -19.73 -6.18 -14.63
N ARG A 150 -20.28 -5.12 -15.24
CA ARG A 150 -19.50 -4.19 -16.07
C ARG A 150 -19.84 -2.75 -15.72
N GLY A 151 -18.81 -1.90 -15.76
CA GLY A 151 -18.98 -0.47 -15.47
C GLY A 151 -19.30 -0.18 -14.00
N LEU A 152 -20.13 0.82 -13.76
CA LEU A 152 -20.54 1.23 -12.42
C LEU A 152 -21.75 0.39 -11.96
N VAL A 153 -21.60 -0.28 -10.83
CA VAL A 153 -22.64 -1.12 -10.24
C VAL A 153 -23.12 -0.51 -8.93
N GLY A 154 -24.43 -0.29 -8.78
CA GLY A 154 -25.07 0.21 -7.57
C GLY A 154 -25.73 -0.90 -6.76
N ILE A 155 -25.50 -0.93 -5.44
CA ILE A 155 -26.18 -1.83 -4.50
C ILE A 155 -27.23 -1.03 -3.73
N PHE A 156 -28.49 -1.31 -3.94
CA PHE A 156 -29.62 -0.61 -3.33
C PHE A 156 -30.37 -1.51 -2.33
N GLY A 157 -30.93 -0.91 -1.29
CA GLY A 157 -31.72 -1.62 -0.30
C GLY A 157 -31.97 -0.75 0.94
N LYS A 158 -32.87 -1.19 1.80
CA LYS A 158 -33.20 -0.52 3.07
C LYS A 158 -31.97 -0.47 4.00
N ASN A 159 -31.99 0.45 4.96
CA ASN A 159 -30.98 0.46 6.01
C ASN A 159 -31.03 -0.89 6.77
N TYR A 160 -29.88 -1.37 7.22
CA TYR A 160 -29.69 -2.67 7.89
C TYR A 160 -30.00 -3.91 7.02
N SER A 161 -30.21 -3.79 5.71
CA SER A 161 -30.45 -4.93 4.81
C SER A 161 -29.19 -5.76 4.49
N GLY A 162 -28.03 -5.35 4.96
CA GLY A 162 -26.77 -6.07 4.73
C GLY A 162 -25.92 -5.58 3.56
N LYS A 163 -26.23 -4.42 2.95
CA LYS A 163 -25.42 -3.88 1.82
C LYS A 163 -23.93 -3.83 2.11
N SER A 164 -23.55 -3.27 3.25
CA SER A 164 -22.13 -3.21 3.68
C SER A 164 -21.56 -4.58 4.01
N SER A 165 -22.38 -5.53 4.43
CA SER A 165 -21.93 -6.88 4.76
C SER A 165 -21.48 -7.68 3.54
N ILE A 166 -21.87 -7.28 2.32
CA ILE A 166 -21.32 -7.86 1.07
C ILE A 166 -19.82 -7.56 0.99
N ILE A 167 -19.43 -6.31 1.21
CA ILE A 167 -18.01 -5.90 1.21
C ILE A 167 -17.29 -6.56 2.37
N ASP A 168 -17.89 -6.58 3.57
CA ASP A 168 -17.32 -7.26 4.73
C ASP A 168 -17.13 -8.78 4.49
N SER A 169 -18.01 -9.42 3.69
CA SER A 169 -17.85 -10.82 3.30
C SER A 169 -16.62 -11.03 2.39
N ILE A 170 -16.37 -10.12 1.45
CA ILE A 170 -15.17 -10.14 0.61
C ILE A 170 -13.92 -9.95 1.47
N LEU A 171 -13.89 -8.92 2.32
CA LEU A 171 -12.76 -8.64 3.21
C LEU A 171 -12.48 -9.78 4.17
N PHE A 172 -13.53 -10.38 4.73
CA PHE A 172 -13.39 -11.55 5.59
C PHE A 172 -12.82 -12.74 4.84
N SER A 173 -13.32 -13.01 3.64
CA SER A 173 -12.86 -14.15 2.84
C SER A 173 -11.36 -14.08 2.54
N ILE A 174 -10.86 -12.90 2.18
CA ILE A 174 -9.46 -12.69 1.80
C ILE A 174 -8.58 -12.46 3.04
N PHE A 175 -8.93 -11.47 3.86
CA PHE A 175 -8.04 -10.90 4.88
C PHE A 175 -8.41 -11.30 6.33
N ASN A 176 -9.46 -12.10 6.53
CA ASN A 176 -9.99 -12.42 7.86
C ASN A 176 -10.34 -11.18 8.71
N SER A 177 -10.80 -10.12 8.05
CA SER A 177 -11.14 -8.83 8.68
C SER A 177 -12.42 -8.23 8.10
N THR A 178 -12.84 -7.07 8.59
CA THR A 178 -14.01 -6.34 8.10
C THR A 178 -13.66 -4.87 7.88
N SER A 179 -14.51 -4.13 7.19
CA SER A 179 -14.36 -2.68 6.97
C SER A 179 -14.31 -1.85 8.27
N LYS A 180 -14.73 -2.43 9.38
CA LYS A 180 -14.73 -1.80 10.73
C LYS A 180 -13.63 -2.34 11.64
N GLY A 181 -12.61 -2.98 11.05
CA GLY A 181 -11.50 -3.58 11.76
C GLY A 181 -11.75 -5.05 12.15
N GLU A 182 -10.86 -5.57 12.98
CA GLU A 182 -10.95 -6.96 13.43
C GLU A 182 -12.18 -7.20 14.29
N ARG A 183 -12.92 -8.24 13.98
CA ARG A 183 -14.04 -8.72 14.78
C ARG A 183 -13.76 -10.14 15.26
N LYS A 184 -14.29 -10.48 16.43
CA LYS A 184 -14.28 -11.88 16.86
C LYS A 184 -15.09 -12.72 15.88
N ASN A 185 -14.56 -13.86 15.47
CA ASN A 185 -15.19 -14.75 14.49
C ASN A 185 -16.61 -15.16 14.85
N VAL A 186 -16.93 -15.25 16.14
CA VAL A 186 -18.30 -15.52 16.62
C VAL A 186 -19.33 -14.48 16.13
N HIS A 187 -18.91 -13.23 15.92
CA HIS A 187 -19.78 -12.14 15.45
C HIS A 187 -19.85 -12.05 13.90
N ILE A 188 -19.03 -12.82 13.20
CA ILE A 188 -19.08 -12.96 11.75
C ILE A 188 -20.12 -14.01 11.36
N VAL A 189 -20.20 -15.09 12.14
CA VAL A 189 -21.26 -16.10 11.94
C VAL A 189 -22.61 -15.51 12.32
N ASN A 190 -23.62 -15.69 11.47
CA ASN A 190 -25.00 -15.29 11.73
C ASN A 190 -25.43 -15.74 13.14
N GLN A 191 -26.14 -14.85 13.86
CA GLN A 191 -26.50 -15.09 15.26
C GLN A 191 -27.33 -16.38 15.43
N ASN A 192 -28.18 -16.68 14.47
CA ASN A 192 -29.10 -17.81 14.47
C ASN A 192 -28.51 -19.09 13.85
N LYS A 193 -27.22 -19.10 13.54
CA LYS A 193 -26.55 -20.21 12.88
C LYS A 193 -25.29 -20.62 13.64
N GLU A 194 -24.95 -21.91 13.54
CA GLU A 194 -23.76 -22.47 14.17
C GLU A 194 -22.55 -22.48 13.25
N LYS A 195 -22.80 -22.53 11.94
CA LYS A 195 -21.77 -22.61 10.91
C LYS A 195 -21.95 -21.52 9.87
N ALA A 196 -20.84 -21.04 9.35
CA ALA A 196 -20.80 -20.15 8.22
C ALA A 196 -19.66 -20.54 7.28
N ASN A 197 -19.80 -20.19 6.01
CA ASN A 197 -18.82 -20.48 4.98
C ASN A 197 -18.63 -19.25 4.12
N ALA A 198 -17.39 -19.04 3.65
CA ALA A 198 -17.08 -18.09 2.60
C ALA A 198 -16.09 -18.73 1.62
N LYS A 199 -16.37 -18.61 0.34
CA LYS A 199 -15.53 -19.10 -0.76
C LYS A 199 -15.40 -17.98 -1.78
N ILE A 200 -14.16 -17.63 -2.12
CA ILE A 200 -13.88 -16.56 -3.07
C ILE A 200 -12.85 -17.04 -4.10
N HIS A 201 -13.11 -16.70 -5.36
CA HIS A 201 -12.20 -16.92 -6.48
C HIS A 201 -11.60 -15.59 -6.91
N ILE A 202 -10.27 -15.55 -6.95
CA ILE A 202 -9.48 -14.35 -7.25
C ILE A 202 -8.53 -14.69 -8.39
N GLU A 203 -8.42 -13.81 -9.36
CA GLU A 203 -7.45 -13.89 -10.43
C GLU A 203 -6.27 -12.98 -10.10
N VAL A 204 -5.05 -13.51 -10.16
CA VAL A 204 -3.78 -12.79 -9.98
C VAL A 204 -2.87 -13.23 -11.13
N ASP A 205 -2.36 -12.30 -11.92
CA ASP A 205 -1.42 -12.57 -13.03
C ASP A 205 -1.88 -13.71 -13.97
N ASN A 206 -3.18 -13.77 -14.30
CA ASN A 206 -3.86 -14.80 -15.11
C ASN A 206 -3.99 -16.19 -14.44
N GLU A 207 -3.60 -16.35 -13.19
CA GLU A 207 -3.85 -17.56 -12.40
C GLU A 207 -5.10 -17.35 -11.52
N THR A 208 -5.89 -18.40 -11.33
CA THR A 208 -7.07 -18.37 -10.47
C THR A 208 -6.77 -19.03 -9.12
N PHE A 209 -6.98 -18.28 -8.06
CA PHE A 209 -6.81 -18.71 -6.69
C PHE A 209 -8.17 -18.83 -5.99
N LYS A 210 -8.33 -19.87 -5.20
CA LYS A 210 -9.51 -20.10 -4.37
C LYS A 210 -9.15 -20.00 -2.90
N VAL A 211 -9.90 -19.18 -2.16
CA VAL A 211 -9.81 -19.12 -0.69
C VAL A 211 -11.14 -19.57 -0.11
N VAL A 212 -11.11 -20.52 0.82
CA VAL A 212 -12.28 -21.01 1.54
C VAL A 212 -12.08 -20.84 3.04
N ARG A 213 -13.02 -20.18 3.70
CA ARG A 213 -13.05 -20.04 5.16
C ARG A 213 -14.32 -20.65 5.72
N ASN A 214 -14.16 -21.65 6.57
CA ASN A 214 -15.26 -22.30 7.28
C ASN A 214 -15.23 -21.87 8.74
N LEU A 215 -16.36 -21.41 9.27
CA LEU A 215 -16.49 -21.05 10.67
C LEU A 215 -17.46 -21.99 11.35
N THR A 216 -17.10 -22.42 12.57
CA THR A 216 -17.98 -23.23 13.42
C THR A 216 -17.98 -22.66 14.83
N LYS A 217 -19.16 -22.32 15.36
CA LYS A 217 -19.34 -21.91 16.76
C LYS A 217 -19.16 -23.13 17.67
N TYR A 218 -18.56 -22.92 18.81
CA TYR A 218 -18.41 -23.93 19.86
C TYR A 218 -18.48 -23.29 21.27
N GLU A 219 -18.87 -24.08 22.24
CA GLU A 219 -18.88 -23.66 23.63
C GLU A 219 -17.50 -23.84 24.25
N LYS A 220 -17.01 -22.81 24.90
CA LYS A 220 -15.79 -22.85 25.69
C LYS A 220 -16.09 -22.58 27.14
N LYS A 221 -15.73 -23.51 27.99
CA LYS A 221 -15.86 -23.40 29.45
C LYS A 221 -14.54 -22.88 30.02
N LEU A 222 -14.55 -21.71 30.62
CA LEU A 222 -13.39 -21.12 31.30
C LEU A 222 -13.82 -20.61 32.68
N LYS A 223 -13.17 -21.11 33.75
CA LYS A 223 -13.42 -20.70 35.13
C LYS A 223 -14.90 -20.67 35.50
N GLY A 224 -15.65 -21.71 35.11
CA GLY A 224 -17.08 -21.87 35.41
C GLY A 224 -18.02 -21.00 34.54
N LYS A 225 -17.51 -20.16 33.64
CA LYS A 225 -18.33 -19.44 32.67
C LYS A 225 -18.30 -20.13 31.31
N VAL A 226 -19.46 -20.26 30.69
CA VAL A 226 -19.60 -20.75 29.32
C VAL A 226 -19.59 -19.54 28.40
N THR A 227 -18.70 -19.54 27.41
CA THR A 227 -18.62 -18.54 26.35
C THR A 227 -18.72 -19.23 25.01
N ILE A 228 -19.38 -18.59 24.05
CA ILE A 228 -19.44 -19.08 22.67
C ILE A 228 -18.29 -18.43 21.91
N GLU A 229 -17.44 -19.25 21.31
CA GLU A 229 -16.37 -18.83 20.40
C GLU A 229 -16.61 -19.45 19.01
N ALA A 230 -15.88 -19.00 17.99
CA ALA A 230 -15.91 -19.61 16.67
C ALA A 230 -14.50 -19.95 16.21
N LYS A 231 -14.34 -21.18 15.72
CA LYS A 231 -13.13 -21.67 15.06
C LYS A 231 -13.26 -21.38 13.56
N THR A 232 -12.14 -21.01 12.93
CA THR A 232 -12.03 -20.82 11.49
C THR A 232 -11.05 -21.85 10.93
N ASP A 233 -11.49 -22.61 9.95
CA ASP A 233 -10.65 -23.43 9.10
C ASP A 233 -10.46 -22.69 7.78
N LEU A 234 -9.24 -22.71 7.21
CA LEU A 234 -8.82 -21.96 6.04
C LEU A 234 -8.18 -22.89 5.03
N ASP A 235 -8.59 -22.77 3.78
CA ASP A 235 -7.99 -23.44 2.64
C ASP A 235 -7.65 -22.41 1.55
N PHE A 236 -6.44 -22.53 1.02
CA PHE A 236 -5.93 -21.67 -0.06
C PHE A 236 -5.34 -22.55 -1.17
N HIS A 237 -5.87 -22.42 -2.36
CA HIS A 237 -5.56 -23.29 -3.49
C HIS A 237 -5.35 -22.49 -4.78
N ASN A 238 -4.34 -22.84 -5.56
CA ASN A 238 -4.16 -22.35 -6.93
C ASN A 238 -4.91 -23.31 -7.87
N GLU A 239 -6.06 -22.89 -8.40
CA GLU A 239 -6.88 -23.73 -9.27
C GLU A 239 -6.27 -23.89 -10.68
N SER A 240 -5.47 -22.91 -11.13
CA SER A 240 -4.84 -22.99 -12.46
C SER A 240 -3.73 -24.04 -12.53
N LEU A 241 -3.05 -24.27 -11.41
CA LEU A 241 -1.94 -25.25 -11.30
C LEU A 241 -2.35 -26.49 -10.51
N ASP A 242 -3.58 -26.55 -9.97
CA ASP A 242 -4.08 -27.58 -9.05
C ASP A 242 -3.14 -27.82 -7.86
N GLU A 243 -2.65 -26.71 -7.26
CA GLU A 243 -1.67 -26.74 -6.18
C GLU A 243 -2.27 -26.17 -4.89
N SER A 244 -2.09 -26.90 -3.76
CA SER A 244 -2.42 -26.38 -2.43
C SER A 244 -1.33 -25.44 -1.94
N LEU A 245 -1.73 -24.23 -1.55
CA LEU A 245 -0.85 -23.20 -0.98
C LEU A 245 -1.04 -23.06 0.55
N ASN A 246 -1.60 -24.09 1.17
CA ASN A 246 -1.76 -24.13 2.61
C ASN A 246 -0.41 -24.24 3.32
N GLY A 247 -0.25 -23.46 4.39
CA GLY A 247 0.85 -23.66 5.33
C GLY A 247 0.53 -24.76 6.34
N THR A 248 1.48 -25.08 7.22
CA THR A 248 1.28 -26.06 8.31
C THR A 248 0.29 -25.54 9.35
N THR A 249 0.13 -24.23 9.43
CA THR A 249 -0.82 -23.55 10.32
C THR A 249 -1.70 -22.57 9.53
N ARG A 250 -2.86 -22.22 10.12
CA ARG A 250 -3.73 -21.18 9.55
C ARG A 250 -2.99 -19.85 9.36
N ASN A 251 -2.11 -19.48 10.30
CA ASN A 251 -1.35 -18.23 10.21
C ASN A 251 -0.37 -18.24 9.03
N GLU A 252 0.25 -19.37 8.74
CA GLU A 252 1.06 -19.53 7.53
C GLU A 252 0.23 -19.45 6.25
N THR A 253 -0.94 -20.10 6.23
CA THR A 253 -1.85 -19.98 5.09
C THR A 253 -2.29 -18.52 4.89
N ASP A 254 -2.64 -17.81 5.96
CA ASP A 254 -2.94 -16.36 5.89
C ASP A 254 -1.72 -15.54 5.40
N ALA A 255 -0.50 -15.93 5.77
CA ALA A 255 0.73 -15.32 5.25
C ALA A 255 0.92 -15.59 3.75
N ASN A 256 0.65 -16.82 3.29
CA ASN A 256 0.71 -17.17 1.87
C ASN A 256 -0.31 -16.39 1.03
N ILE A 257 -1.52 -16.16 1.57
CA ILE A 257 -2.51 -15.29 0.93
C ILE A 257 -1.96 -13.86 0.80
N ARG A 258 -1.39 -13.29 1.89
CA ARG A 258 -0.80 -11.95 1.85
C ARG A 258 0.37 -11.83 0.88
N LYS A 259 1.18 -12.88 0.76
CA LYS A 259 2.27 -12.92 -0.24
C LYS A 259 1.76 -12.79 -1.67
N LYS A 260 0.60 -13.36 -1.98
CA LYS A 260 0.03 -13.36 -3.34
C LYS A 260 -0.86 -12.15 -3.64
N ILE A 261 -1.62 -11.68 -2.66
CA ILE A 261 -2.70 -10.69 -2.87
C ILE A 261 -2.35 -9.33 -2.28
N GLY A 262 -1.43 -9.26 -1.31
CA GLY A 262 -1.12 -8.06 -0.55
C GLY A 262 -1.84 -8.02 0.80
N THR A 263 -1.76 -6.88 1.48
CA THR A 263 -2.34 -6.69 2.81
C THR A 263 -3.72 -6.02 2.75
N LEU A 264 -4.49 -6.15 3.84
CA LEU A 264 -5.74 -5.40 4.01
C LEU A 264 -5.53 -3.89 3.91
N ASP A 265 -4.44 -3.38 4.51
CA ASP A 265 -4.13 -1.94 4.49
C ASP A 265 -3.91 -1.44 3.07
N ASP A 266 -3.19 -2.20 2.25
CA ASP A 266 -2.96 -1.86 0.84
C ASP A 266 -4.27 -1.83 0.07
N PHE A 267 -5.16 -2.80 0.31
CA PHE A 267 -6.48 -2.87 -0.30
C PHE A 267 -7.37 -1.67 0.10
N LEU A 268 -7.40 -1.33 1.39
CA LEU A 268 -8.18 -0.20 1.90
C LEU A 268 -7.67 1.16 1.38
N LEU A 269 -6.37 1.26 1.09
CA LEU A 269 -5.77 2.49 0.58
C LEU A 269 -5.96 2.66 -0.94
N THR A 270 -6.04 1.56 -1.70
CA THR A 270 -6.03 1.61 -3.17
C THR A 270 -7.37 1.28 -3.80
N SER A 271 -8.06 0.29 -3.26
CA SER A 271 -9.18 -0.35 -3.95
C SER A 271 -10.52 -0.13 -3.26
N MET A 272 -10.52 0.32 -2.02
CA MET A 272 -11.75 0.49 -1.24
C MET A 272 -11.84 1.88 -0.60
N ALA A 273 -12.93 2.59 -0.88
CA ALA A 273 -13.29 3.80 -0.16
C ALA A 273 -14.37 3.46 0.90
N SER A 274 -13.95 3.33 2.17
CA SER A 274 -14.91 3.15 3.27
C SER A 274 -15.61 4.45 3.63
N GLN A 275 -16.81 4.37 4.19
CA GLN A 275 -17.58 5.54 4.59
C GLN A 275 -16.86 6.39 5.67
N LEU A 276 -16.06 5.78 6.52
CA LEU A 276 -15.38 6.45 7.63
C LEU A 276 -13.94 6.83 7.31
N ASP A 277 -13.23 6.06 6.50
CA ASP A 277 -11.78 6.15 6.30
C ASP A 277 -11.37 6.47 4.86
N SER A 278 -12.30 6.79 3.97
CA SER A 278 -12.02 7.11 2.56
C SER A 278 -11.03 8.27 2.36
N LEU A 279 -10.81 9.09 3.39
CA LEU A 279 -9.88 10.20 3.39
C LEU A 279 -8.74 10.00 4.39
N SER A 280 -8.45 8.78 4.82
CA SER A 280 -7.42 8.49 5.81
C SER A 280 -6.07 9.07 5.40
N PHE A 281 -5.63 8.83 4.17
CA PHE A 281 -4.38 9.40 3.66
C PHE A 281 -4.32 10.93 3.72
N VAL A 282 -5.43 11.61 3.43
CA VAL A 282 -5.50 13.08 3.48
C VAL A 282 -5.50 13.62 4.91
N LYS A 283 -6.14 12.89 5.82
CA LYS A 283 -6.26 13.27 7.24
C LYS A 283 -5.01 12.98 8.06
N GLU A 284 -4.23 11.98 7.65
CA GLU A 284 -3.03 11.57 8.38
C GLU A 284 -1.93 12.63 8.38
N GLY A 285 -1.10 12.61 9.41
CA GLY A 285 0.07 13.47 9.54
C GLY A 285 1.15 13.16 8.50
N SER A 286 2.10 14.09 8.30
CA SER A 286 3.14 13.99 7.27
C SER A 286 4.00 12.71 7.39
N THR A 287 4.29 12.25 8.60
CA THR A 287 5.09 11.05 8.83
C THR A 287 4.37 9.81 8.32
N LYS A 288 3.11 9.63 8.71
CA LYS A 288 2.32 8.46 8.30
C LYS A 288 2.00 8.46 6.81
N ARG A 289 1.79 9.64 6.19
CA ARG A 289 1.67 9.76 4.74
C ARG A 289 2.94 9.32 4.00
N LYS A 290 4.13 9.65 4.55
CA LYS A 290 5.41 9.18 3.99
C LYS A 290 5.57 7.68 4.09
N GLU A 291 5.20 7.08 5.24
CA GLU A 291 5.21 5.63 5.44
C GLU A 291 4.29 4.91 4.45
N ILE A 292 3.08 5.45 4.25
CA ILE A 292 2.13 4.91 3.26
C ILE A 292 2.73 5.00 1.86
N LEU A 293 3.27 6.16 1.47
CA LEU A 293 3.89 6.32 0.15
C LEU A 293 5.10 5.40 -0.04
N ALA A 294 5.94 5.25 0.99
CA ALA A 294 7.08 4.35 0.94
C ALA A 294 6.66 2.90 0.65
N LYS A 295 5.53 2.44 1.20
CA LYS A 295 4.98 1.12 0.92
C LYS A 295 4.63 0.88 -0.56
N PHE A 296 4.39 1.93 -1.33
CA PHE A 296 4.06 1.83 -2.77
C PHE A 296 5.24 2.14 -3.70
N LEU A 297 6.32 2.68 -3.16
CA LEU A 297 7.52 3.06 -3.93
C LEU A 297 8.62 1.99 -3.85
N ASP A 298 8.47 1.00 -2.97
CA ASP A 298 9.41 -0.11 -2.82
C ASP A 298 9.36 -1.12 -3.99
#